data_4aaffca8ca1681d29242ae4f2ffd38ee
#
_entry.id   4aaffca8ca1681d29242ae4f2ffd38ee
#
_cell.length_a   1.000
_cell.length_b   1.000
_cell.length_c   1.000
_cell.angle_alpha   90.00
_cell.angle_beta   90.00
_cell.angle_gamma   90.00
#
_symmetry.space_group_name_H-M   'P 1'
#
loop_
_entity.id
_entity.type
_entity.pdbx_description
1 polymer ?
#
loop_
_entity_poly.entity_id
_entity_poly.type
_entity_poly.pdbx_seq_one_letter_code
_entity_poly.pdbx_strand_id
1 'polypeptide(L)'
;TVEAAVNAVVRDKNITEQSEVDAMAKAIEDAIAALQYKDADYTKVDEAIAKANALNKDNYKDFSGVEAAVNAVVRDKNITEQSEVDAMAKAIEDAIAALQYKGADYTKVDEAIAKANALNKDDYKDFTGVEAAVNAVVRDKNITEQSEVDAMAKAIEDAIAALQYKDADYTKVDEAIAKANALNKDDYKDFSTVEAAVNAVVRDKNITEQNEVDAMAKAIEDAIAALQYKDADYTKVDEAIAKANVLKKEKPASTKLGTSDKSLKTGDTSNLALWIALLFVSGGAAIGTTVVSRKKKYNR
;
A
#
# COMPACT_ATOMS: atom_id res chain seq x y z
N THR A 1 -4.38 -19.27 84.05
CA THR A 1 -3.80 -20.25 83.17
C THR A 1 -3.86 -21.65 83.81
N VAL A 2 -3.92 -22.72 82.98
CA VAL A 2 -3.92 -24.13 83.43
C VAL A 2 -2.72 -24.41 84.32
N GLU A 3 -1.53 -23.93 83.94
CA GLU A 3 -0.31 -24.06 84.73
C GLU A 3 -0.44 -23.45 86.11
N ALA A 4 -1.06 -22.26 86.27
CA ALA A 4 -1.30 -21.62 87.53
C ALA A 4 -2.28 -22.45 88.41
N ALA A 5 -3.35 -22.99 87.81
CA ALA A 5 -4.33 -23.87 88.50
C ALA A 5 -3.68 -25.17 89.02
N VAL A 6 -2.84 -25.79 88.13
CA VAL A 6 -2.08 -27.00 88.48
C VAL A 6 -1.08 -26.74 89.65
N ASN A 7 -0.35 -25.63 89.60
CA ASN A 7 0.64 -25.25 90.60
C ASN A 7 -0.01 -24.84 91.95
N ALA A 8 -1.30 -24.50 91.97
CA ALA A 8 -2.06 -24.15 93.18
C ALA A 8 -2.61 -25.38 93.92
N VAL A 9 -2.39 -26.61 93.38
CA VAL A 9 -2.88 -27.83 94.05
C VAL A 9 -2.11 -28.13 95.33
N VAL A 10 -2.82 -28.13 96.41
CA VAL A 10 -2.31 -28.53 97.80
C VAL A 10 -2.68 -29.98 98.05
N ARG A 11 -1.70 -30.82 98.45
CA ARG A 11 -1.86 -32.28 98.58
C ARG A 11 -1.83 -32.79 100.07
N ASP A 12 -1.91 -31.90 101.05
CA ASP A 12 -1.88 -32.19 102.46
C ASP A 12 -3.26 -32.14 103.12
N LYS A 13 -4.34 -32.18 102.30
CA LYS A 13 -5.74 -32.13 102.71
C LYS A 13 -6.21 -33.51 103.22
N ASN A 14 -7.04 -33.51 104.32
CA ASN A 14 -7.68 -34.70 104.81
C ASN A 14 -9.13 -34.83 104.29
N ILE A 15 -9.87 -35.93 104.61
CA ILE A 15 -11.20 -36.23 104.06
C ILE A 15 -12.25 -35.17 104.39
N THR A 16 -12.10 -34.43 105.54
CA THR A 16 -13.04 -33.35 105.86
C THR A 16 -12.91 -32.12 104.95
N GLU A 17 -11.82 -32.02 104.19
CA GLU A 17 -11.50 -30.96 103.30
C GLU A 17 -11.72 -31.40 101.82
N GLN A 18 -12.45 -32.51 101.57
CA GLN A 18 -12.71 -33.04 100.20
C GLN A 18 -13.31 -32.01 99.32
N SER A 19 -14.18 -31.12 99.75
CA SER A 19 -14.76 -30.03 98.93
C SER A 19 -13.72 -29.04 98.40
N GLU A 20 -12.61 -28.85 99.12
CA GLU A 20 -11.49 -28.01 98.68
C GLU A 20 -10.68 -28.73 97.60
N VAL A 21 -10.51 -30.05 97.73
CA VAL A 21 -9.85 -30.87 96.69
C VAL A 21 -10.68 -30.88 95.43
N ASP A 22 -12.01 -31.02 95.54
CA ASP A 22 -12.95 -30.98 94.42
C ASP A 22 -12.95 -29.58 93.72
N ALA A 23 -12.82 -28.50 94.54
CA ALA A 23 -12.71 -27.14 94.04
C ALA A 23 -11.40 -26.91 93.23
N MET A 24 -10.27 -27.50 93.68
CA MET A 24 -8.99 -27.48 92.98
C MET A 24 -9.08 -28.22 91.64
N ALA A 25 -9.75 -29.40 91.62
CA ALA A 25 -9.97 -30.14 90.41
C ALA A 25 -10.82 -29.33 89.42
N LYS A 26 -11.94 -28.74 89.92
CA LYS A 26 -12.78 -27.85 89.07
C LYS A 26 -12.03 -26.64 88.53
N ALA A 27 -11.17 -26.01 89.32
CA ALA A 27 -10.39 -24.88 88.83
C ALA A 27 -9.44 -25.24 87.67
N ILE A 28 -8.89 -26.47 87.75
CA ILE A 28 -8.09 -26.98 86.57
C ILE A 28 -8.97 -27.24 85.40
N GLU A 29 -10.13 -27.87 85.55
CA GLU A 29 -11.09 -28.14 84.50
C GLU A 29 -11.59 -26.83 83.84
N ASP A 30 -11.96 -25.83 84.67
CA ASP A 30 -12.39 -24.51 84.15
C ASP A 30 -11.26 -23.81 83.44
N ALA A 31 -10.01 -23.92 83.92
CA ALA A 31 -8.84 -23.35 83.24
C ALA A 31 -8.53 -24.06 81.90
N ILE A 32 -8.75 -25.36 81.79
CA ILE A 32 -8.65 -26.13 80.58
C ILE A 32 -9.77 -25.70 79.59
N ALA A 33 -11.01 -25.60 80.13
CA ALA A 33 -12.16 -25.16 79.27
C ALA A 33 -12.02 -23.73 78.76
N ALA A 34 -11.27 -22.89 79.47
CA ALA A 34 -10.98 -21.51 79.02
C ALA A 34 -9.81 -21.40 78.08
N LEU A 35 -9.17 -22.52 77.68
CA LEU A 35 -8.11 -22.47 76.66
C LEU A 35 -8.69 -22.09 75.27
N GLN A 36 -8.03 -21.14 74.67
CA GLN A 36 -8.29 -20.77 73.29
C GLN A 36 -7.09 -21.16 72.43
N TYR A 37 -7.37 -21.70 71.26
CA TYR A 37 -6.34 -21.97 70.32
C TYR A 37 -5.77 -20.63 69.79
N LYS A 38 -4.51 -20.62 69.39
CA LYS A 38 -3.92 -19.52 68.70
C LYS A 38 -4.58 -19.41 67.26
N ASP A 39 -4.63 -18.22 66.78
CA ASP A 39 -5.09 -18.00 65.36
C ASP A 39 -4.19 -18.75 64.39
N ALA A 40 -4.77 -19.17 63.31
CA ALA A 40 -4.00 -19.73 62.18
C ALA A 40 -3.09 -18.67 61.54
N ASP A 41 -2.03 -19.11 60.88
CA ASP A 41 -1.13 -18.24 60.10
C ASP A 41 -1.67 -18.03 58.68
N TYR A 42 -2.04 -16.79 58.37
CA TYR A 42 -2.58 -16.38 57.06
C TYR A 42 -1.53 -15.80 56.10
N THR A 43 -0.24 -15.82 56.43
CA THR A 43 0.83 -15.21 55.64
C THR A 43 0.76 -15.64 54.17
N LYS A 44 0.59 -16.95 53.90
CA LYS A 44 0.48 -17.48 52.54
C LYS A 44 -0.76 -17.01 51.81
N VAL A 45 -1.90 -16.86 52.51
CA VAL A 45 -3.13 -16.34 51.96
C VAL A 45 -2.94 -14.88 51.55
N ASP A 46 -2.33 -14.08 52.42
CA ASP A 46 -2.08 -12.65 52.17
C ASP A 46 -1.12 -12.45 50.98
N GLU A 47 -0.08 -13.28 50.88
CA GLU A 47 0.82 -13.31 49.73
C GLU A 47 0.10 -13.68 48.43
N ALA A 48 -0.77 -14.71 48.45
CA ALA A 48 -1.54 -15.13 47.30
C ALA A 48 -2.55 -14.04 46.87
N ILE A 49 -3.23 -13.39 47.82
CA ILE A 49 -4.11 -12.25 47.53
C ILE A 49 -3.31 -11.07 46.94
N ALA A 50 -2.14 -10.77 47.49
CA ALA A 50 -1.28 -9.72 46.97
C ALA A 50 -0.85 -9.99 45.52
N LYS A 51 -0.48 -11.25 45.19
CA LYS A 51 -0.21 -11.69 43.80
C LYS A 51 -1.43 -11.49 42.94
N ALA A 52 -2.63 -11.93 43.38
CA ALA A 52 -3.86 -11.76 42.59
C ALA A 52 -4.16 -10.27 42.29
N ASN A 53 -4.02 -9.42 43.34
CA ASN A 53 -4.28 -7.97 43.19
C ASN A 53 -3.26 -7.23 42.33
N ALA A 54 -2.06 -7.77 42.15
CA ALA A 54 -1.04 -7.20 41.29
C ALA A 54 -1.30 -7.49 39.78
N LEU A 55 -2.20 -8.42 39.47
CA LEU A 55 -2.54 -8.76 38.11
C LEU A 55 -3.52 -7.74 37.51
N ASN A 56 -3.27 -7.34 36.24
CA ASN A 56 -4.24 -6.56 35.48
C ASN A 56 -5.31 -7.51 34.90
N LYS A 57 -6.49 -7.53 35.55
CA LYS A 57 -7.59 -8.41 35.15
C LYS A 57 -8.06 -8.24 33.69
N ASP A 58 -7.87 -7.05 33.11
CA ASP A 58 -8.28 -6.75 31.74
C ASP A 58 -7.44 -7.52 30.69
N ASN A 59 -6.28 -8.03 31.09
CA ASN A 59 -5.42 -8.83 30.22
C ASN A 59 -5.88 -10.28 30.06
N TYR A 60 -6.83 -10.75 30.88
CA TYR A 60 -7.22 -12.16 30.91
C TYR A 60 -8.61 -12.38 30.31
N LYS A 61 -8.82 -13.57 29.72
CA LYS A 61 -10.12 -13.97 29.13
C LYS A 61 -11.22 -14.03 30.18
N ASP A 62 -10.88 -14.62 31.36
CA ASP A 62 -11.76 -14.76 32.48
C ASP A 62 -10.93 -14.64 33.77
N PHE A 63 -11.29 -13.74 34.66
CA PHE A 63 -10.65 -13.51 35.94
C PHE A 63 -11.55 -13.92 37.11
N SER A 64 -12.78 -14.38 36.85
CA SER A 64 -13.80 -14.67 37.87
C SER A 64 -13.39 -15.75 38.83
N GLY A 65 -12.63 -16.76 38.39
CA GLY A 65 -12.09 -17.82 39.24
C GLY A 65 -11.16 -17.30 40.34
N VAL A 66 -10.31 -16.32 40.00
CA VAL A 66 -9.41 -15.67 41.00
C VAL A 66 -10.23 -14.82 41.96
N GLU A 67 -11.17 -14.03 41.47
CA GLU A 67 -12.06 -13.22 42.33
C GLU A 67 -12.87 -14.11 43.28
N ALA A 68 -13.40 -15.24 42.80
CA ALA A 68 -14.13 -16.19 43.62
C ALA A 68 -13.24 -16.82 44.71
N ALA A 69 -12.02 -17.23 44.37
CA ALA A 69 -11.07 -17.81 45.33
C ALA A 69 -10.66 -16.80 46.43
N VAL A 70 -10.40 -15.54 46.05
CA VAL A 70 -10.07 -14.47 47.01
C VAL A 70 -11.26 -14.18 47.93
N ASN A 71 -12.48 -14.09 47.35
CA ASN A 71 -13.69 -13.82 48.14
C ASN A 71 -14.11 -14.99 49.08
N ALA A 72 -13.65 -16.21 48.80
CA ALA A 72 -13.93 -17.38 49.60
C ALA A 72 -13.01 -17.47 50.85
N VAL A 73 -12.08 -16.57 51.03
CA VAL A 73 -11.17 -16.58 52.19
C VAL A 73 -11.92 -16.26 53.46
N VAL A 74 -11.85 -17.18 54.44
CA VAL A 74 -12.41 -17.05 55.77
C VAL A 74 -11.28 -16.81 56.76
N ARG A 75 -11.41 -15.83 57.69
CA ARG A 75 -10.31 -15.38 58.56
C ARG A 75 -10.53 -15.64 60.07
N ASP A 76 -11.40 -16.58 60.42
CA ASP A 76 -11.73 -16.95 61.78
C ASP A 76 -11.19 -18.32 62.20
N LYS A 77 -10.22 -18.85 61.42
CA LYS A 77 -9.61 -20.17 61.68
C LYS A 77 -8.54 -20.09 62.74
N ASN A 78 -8.47 -21.14 63.57
CA ASN A 78 -7.41 -21.32 64.54
C ASN A 78 -6.29 -22.25 64.04
N ILE A 79 -5.22 -22.40 64.83
CA ILE A 79 -4.00 -23.14 64.36
C ILE A 79 -4.28 -24.63 64.09
N THR A 80 -5.34 -25.24 64.69
CA THR A 80 -5.70 -26.64 64.38
C THR A 80 -6.33 -26.79 62.96
N GLU A 81 -6.77 -25.69 62.40
CA GLU A 81 -7.37 -25.59 61.04
C GLU A 81 -6.37 -25.01 60.01
N GLN A 82 -5.06 -24.96 60.33
CA GLN A 82 -4.03 -24.40 59.46
C GLN A 82 -4.04 -25.02 58.05
N SER A 83 -4.36 -26.30 57.92
CA SER A 83 -4.45 -26.99 56.61
C SER A 83 -5.57 -26.42 55.71
N GLU A 84 -6.66 -25.92 56.32
CA GLU A 84 -7.74 -25.27 55.57
C GLU A 84 -7.30 -23.89 55.08
N VAL A 85 -6.53 -23.16 55.94
CA VAL A 85 -5.95 -21.87 55.56
C VAL A 85 -4.93 -22.03 54.41
N ASP A 86 -4.06 -23.04 54.50
CA ASP A 86 -3.12 -23.36 53.41
C ASP A 86 -3.85 -23.77 52.11
N ALA A 87 -5.00 -24.46 52.22
CA ALA A 87 -5.82 -24.81 51.06
C ALA A 87 -6.47 -23.57 50.40
N MET A 88 -6.87 -22.54 51.19
CA MET A 88 -7.35 -21.28 50.66
C MET A 88 -6.26 -20.55 49.86
N ALA A 89 -5.03 -20.48 50.40
CA ALA A 89 -3.89 -19.92 49.66
C ALA A 89 -3.64 -20.65 48.36
N LYS A 90 -3.64 -21.99 48.40
CA LYS A 90 -3.47 -22.81 47.20
C LYS A 90 -4.59 -22.62 46.20
N ALA A 91 -5.84 -22.49 46.62
CA ALA A 91 -6.96 -22.24 45.69
C ALA A 91 -6.79 -20.94 44.91
N ILE A 92 -6.28 -19.89 45.57
CA ILE A 92 -5.97 -18.61 44.87
C ILE A 92 -4.82 -18.81 43.87
N GLU A 93 -3.75 -19.50 44.28
CA GLU A 93 -2.60 -19.77 43.43
C GLU A 93 -2.97 -20.63 42.22
N ASP A 94 -3.80 -21.68 42.42
CA ASP A 94 -4.29 -22.53 41.32
C ASP A 94 -5.18 -21.74 40.37
N ALA A 95 -6.04 -20.85 40.88
CA ALA A 95 -6.86 -19.96 40.07
C ALA A 95 -6.01 -18.98 39.25
N ILE A 96 -4.95 -18.43 39.81
CA ILE A 96 -3.98 -17.57 39.10
C ILE A 96 -3.27 -18.38 37.99
N ALA A 97 -2.84 -19.60 38.31
CA ALA A 97 -2.15 -20.47 37.35
C ALA A 97 -3.04 -20.91 36.17
N ALA A 98 -4.36 -20.96 36.40
CA ALA A 98 -5.34 -21.29 35.34
C ALA A 98 -5.67 -20.12 34.40
N LEU A 99 -5.21 -18.89 34.68
CA LEU A 99 -5.50 -17.72 33.88
C LEU A 99 -4.96 -17.84 32.46
N GLN A 100 -5.77 -17.41 31.50
CA GLN A 100 -5.38 -17.33 30.08
C GLN A 100 -5.45 -15.89 29.61
N TYR A 101 -4.38 -15.42 28.99
CA TYR A 101 -4.37 -14.11 28.36
C TYR A 101 -5.40 -14.00 27.22
N LYS A 102 -5.94 -12.80 27.04
CA LYS A 102 -6.63 -12.42 25.81
C LYS A 102 -5.65 -12.41 24.65
N GLY A 103 -6.13 -12.67 23.44
CA GLY A 103 -5.33 -12.43 22.23
C GLY A 103 -4.99 -10.95 22.10
N ALA A 104 -3.89 -10.65 21.42
CA ALA A 104 -3.58 -9.29 21.01
C ALA A 104 -4.59 -8.77 19.99
N ASP A 105 -4.70 -7.46 19.88
CA ASP A 105 -5.53 -6.80 18.87
C ASP A 105 -4.74 -6.62 17.57
N TYR A 106 -5.18 -7.29 16.50
CA TYR A 106 -4.58 -7.25 15.17
C TYR A 106 -5.23 -6.25 14.21
N THR A 107 -6.15 -5.42 14.69
CA THR A 107 -6.90 -4.49 13.82
C THR A 107 -5.97 -3.65 12.94
N LYS A 108 -4.92 -3.06 13.52
CA LYS A 108 -3.94 -2.26 12.77
C LYS A 108 -3.16 -3.07 11.74
N VAL A 109 -2.82 -4.32 12.08
CA VAL A 109 -2.13 -5.23 11.15
C VAL A 109 -3.03 -5.54 9.97
N ASP A 110 -4.31 -5.86 10.24
CA ASP A 110 -5.28 -6.17 9.19
C ASP A 110 -5.54 -4.96 8.28
N GLU A 111 -5.60 -3.75 8.85
CA GLU A 111 -5.70 -2.51 8.10
C GLU A 111 -4.46 -2.26 7.22
N ALA A 112 -3.26 -2.49 7.77
CA ALA A 112 -2.00 -2.32 7.03
C ALA A 112 -1.89 -3.34 5.88
N ILE A 113 -2.27 -4.61 6.12
CA ILE A 113 -2.34 -5.66 5.09
C ILE A 113 -3.36 -5.29 4.02
N ALA A 114 -4.53 -4.77 4.40
CA ALA A 114 -5.55 -4.33 3.45
C ALA A 114 -5.04 -3.20 2.56
N LYS A 115 -4.33 -2.21 3.13
CA LYS A 115 -3.66 -1.14 2.37
C LYS A 115 -2.64 -1.72 1.39
N ALA A 116 -1.77 -2.65 1.85
CA ALA A 116 -0.78 -3.31 0.99
C ALA A 116 -1.42 -4.05 -0.18
N ASN A 117 -2.50 -4.81 0.08
CA ASN A 117 -3.21 -5.58 -0.93
C ASN A 117 -4.01 -4.72 -1.93
N ALA A 118 -4.33 -3.47 -1.58
CA ALA A 118 -5.00 -2.53 -2.48
C ALA A 118 -4.04 -1.89 -3.49
N LEU A 119 -2.73 -2.01 -3.29
CA LEU A 119 -1.74 -1.46 -4.20
C LEU A 119 -1.54 -2.39 -5.41
N ASN A 120 -1.41 -1.78 -6.59
CA ASN A 120 -1.00 -2.53 -7.76
C ASN A 120 0.53 -2.65 -7.77
N LYS A 121 1.05 -3.83 -7.45
CA LYS A 121 2.49 -4.07 -7.37
C LYS A 121 3.26 -3.80 -8.66
N ASP A 122 2.57 -3.89 -9.81
CA ASP A 122 3.19 -3.65 -11.10
C ASP A 122 3.56 -2.18 -11.34
N ASP A 123 3.01 -1.26 -10.54
CA ASP A 123 3.30 0.17 -10.63
C ASP A 123 4.61 0.56 -9.92
N TYR A 124 5.21 -0.32 -9.12
CA TYR A 124 6.37 -0.02 -8.28
C TYR A 124 7.64 -0.69 -8.79
N LYS A 125 8.80 -0.03 -8.53
CA LYS A 125 10.13 -0.52 -8.90
C LYS A 125 10.49 -1.81 -8.16
N ASP A 126 10.15 -1.88 -6.87
CA ASP A 126 10.33 -3.04 -6.00
C ASP A 126 9.21 -3.10 -4.97
N PHE A 127 8.52 -4.22 -4.89
CA PHE A 127 7.43 -4.48 -3.95
C PHE A 127 7.80 -5.55 -2.91
N THR A 128 8.99 -6.13 -3.00
CA THR A 128 9.43 -7.28 -2.17
C THR A 128 9.45 -6.96 -0.68
N GLY A 129 9.78 -5.71 -0.31
CA GLY A 129 9.77 -5.26 1.08
C GLY A 129 8.38 -5.33 1.72
N VAL A 130 7.34 -4.96 0.97
CA VAL A 130 5.95 -5.03 1.43
C VAL A 130 5.51 -6.50 1.57
N GLU A 131 5.81 -7.34 0.57
CA GLU A 131 5.50 -8.77 0.62
C GLU A 131 6.20 -9.45 1.81
N ALA A 132 7.46 -9.12 2.07
CA ALA A 132 8.22 -9.65 3.20
C ALA A 132 7.60 -9.23 4.55
N ALA A 133 7.23 -7.96 4.71
CA ALA A 133 6.62 -7.46 5.93
C ALA A 133 5.25 -8.11 6.19
N VAL A 134 4.41 -8.27 5.17
CA VAL A 134 3.12 -8.97 5.28
C VAL A 134 3.30 -10.43 5.65
N ASN A 135 4.25 -11.14 5.02
CA ASN A 135 4.52 -12.55 5.30
C ASN A 135 5.16 -12.79 6.68
N ALA A 136 5.80 -11.77 7.27
CA ALA A 136 6.38 -11.85 8.60
C ALA A 136 5.36 -11.73 9.74
N VAL A 137 4.08 -11.50 9.45
CA VAL A 137 3.04 -11.36 10.47
C VAL A 137 2.78 -12.69 11.17
N VAL A 138 2.93 -12.68 12.50
CA VAL A 138 2.65 -13.80 13.41
C VAL A 138 1.35 -13.51 14.17
N ARG A 139 0.43 -14.48 14.24
CA ARG A 139 -0.94 -14.25 14.77
C ARG A 139 -1.26 -14.99 16.06
N ASP A 140 -0.26 -15.45 16.80
CA ASP A 140 -0.41 -16.20 18.06
C ASP A 140 -0.04 -15.36 19.31
N LYS A 141 0.12 -14.06 19.14
CA LYS A 141 0.47 -13.14 20.23
C LYS A 141 -0.71 -12.88 21.17
N ASN A 142 -0.42 -12.75 22.44
CA ASN A 142 -1.40 -12.34 23.42
C ASN A 142 -1.31 -10.83 23.73
N ILE A 143 -2.24 -10.33 24.53
CA ILE A 143 -2.37 -8.89 24.84
C ILE A 143 -1.12 -8.28 25.48
N THR A 144 -0.30 -9.06 26.20
CA THR A 144 0.94 -8.54 26.80
C THR A 144 2.04 -8.31 25.78
N GLU A 145 1.86 -8.84 24.56
CA GLU A 145 2.75 -8.70 23.42
C GLU A 145 2.18 -7.71 22.36
N GLN A 146 1.20 -6.88 22.75
CA GLN A 146 0.54 -5.93 21.83
C GLN A 146 1.54 -5.01 21.11
N SER A 147 2.61 -4.61 21.79
CA SER A 147 3.66 -3.77 21.20
C SER A 147 4.37 -4.45 20.02
N GLU A 148 4.51 -5.78 20.05
CA GLU A 148 5.09 -6.54 18.94
C GLU A 148 4.12 -6.58 17.75
N VAL A 149 2.82 -6.72 18.02
CA VAL A 149 1.77 -6.66 17.00
C VAL A 149 1.71 -5.28 16.36
N ASP A 150 1.77 -4.22 17.17
CA ASP A 150 1.81 -2.84 16.66
C ASP A 150 3.09 -2.60 15.81
N ALA A 151 4.21 -3.21 16.18
CA ALA A 151 5.44 -3.14 15.40
C ALA A 151 5.33 -3.85 14.03
N MET A 152 4.58 -4.97 13.96
CA MET A 152 4.30 -5.65 12.67
C MET A 152 3.45 -4.76 11.75
N ALA A 153 2.41 -4.12 12.29
CA ALA A 153 1.61 -3.16 11.53
C ALA A 153 2.48 -2.01 10.98
N LYS A 154 3.32 -1.44 11.86
CA LYS A 154 4.24 -0.37 11.47
C LYS A 154 5.25 -0.82 10.41
N ALA A 155 5.77 -2.03 10.49
CA ALA A 155 6.72 -2.54 9.50
C ALA A 155 6.09 -2.62 8.10
N ILE A 156 4.80 -3.00 8.00
CA ILE A 156 4.07 -3.00 6.73
C ILE A 156 3.87 -1.56 6.24
N GLU A 157 3.47 -0.65 7.11
CA GLU A 157 3.26 0.76 6.76
C GLU A 157 4.56 1.44 6.32
N ASP A 158 5.68 1.18 7.01
CA ASP A 158 7.00 1.69 6.64
C ASP A 158 7.45 1.13 5.27
N ALA A 159 7.19 -0.15 5.01
CA ALA A 159 7.49 -0.77 3.72
C ALA A 159 6.65 -0.16 2.58
N ILE A 160 5.37 0.11 2.82
CA ILE A 160 4.50 0.82 1.87
C ILE A 160 5.02 2.23 1.61
N ALA A 161 5.41 2.96 2.66
CA ALA A 161 5.92 4.33 2.55
C ALA A 161 7.26 4.42 1.79
N ALA A 162 8.04 3.34 1.79
CA ALA A 162 9.32 3.24 1.08
C ALA A 162 9.16 2.92 -0.42
N LEU A 163 7.95 2.60 -0.89
CA LEU A 163 7.70 2.24 -2.28
C LEU A 163 8.02 3.41 -3.23
N GLN A 164 8.63 3.07 -4.35
CA GLN A 164 8.89 4.01 -5.43
C GLN A 164 8.19 3.55 -6.70
N TYR A 165 7.45 4.45 -7.32
CA TYR A 165 6.81 4.17 -8.60
C TYR A 165 7.85 3.92 -9.69
N LYS A 166 7.52 3.07 -10.66
CA LYS A 166 8.24 2.96 -11.92
C LYS A 166 8.14 4.28 -12.68
N ASP A 167 9.14 4.55 -13.50
CA ASP A 167 9.10 5.70 -14.40
C ASP A 167 8.03 5.45 -15.48
N ALA A 168 7.42 6.52 -16.00
CA ALA A 168 6.50 6.43 -17.11
C ALA A 168 7.22 5.94 -18.40
N ASP A 169 6.48 5.35 -19.31
CA ASP A 169 6.99 4.95 -20.63
C ASP A 169 6.96 6.13 -21.60
N TYR A 170 8.14 6.59 -21.99
CA TYR A 170 8.34 7.70 -22.92
C TYR A 170 8.51 7.26 -24.38
N THR A 171 8.34 5.97 -24.70
CA THR A 171 8.57 5.44 -26.06
C THR A 171 7.81 6.24 -27.13
N LYS A 172 6.53 6.54 -26.91
CA LYS A 172 5.71 7.33 -27.85
C LYS A 172 6.21 8.77 -28.00
N VAL A 173 6.67 9.39 -26.90
CA VAL A 173 7.25 10.75 -26.92
C VAL A 173 8.52 10.75 -27.74
N ASP A 174 9.40 9.77 -27.53
CA ASP A 174 10.66 9.65 -28.24
C ASP A 174 10.44 9.41 -29.74
N GLU A 175 9.45 8.59 -30.10
CA GLU A 175 9.03 8.38 -31.49
C GLU A 175 8.47 9.66 -32.11
N ALA A 176 7.65 10.41 -31.39
CA ALA A 176 7.09 11.68 -31.89
C ALA A 176 8.19 12.74 -32.06
N ILE A 177 9.13 12.85 -31.13
CA ILE A 177 10.30 13.72 -31.24
C ILE A 177 11.17 13.31 -32.43
N ALA A 178 11.40 12.01 -32.64
CA ALA A 178 12.17 11.51 -33.76
C ALA A 178 11.49 11.87 -35.12
N LYS A 179 10.16 11.75 -35.19
CA LYS A 179 9.39 12.20 -36.37
C LYS A 179 9.55 13.70 -36.60
N ALA A 180 9.43 14.52 -35.53
CA ALA A 180 9.62 15.97 -35.62
C ALA A 180 11.02 16.35 -36.14
N ASN A 181 12.06 15.70 -35.57
CA ASN A 181 13.46 15.95 -35.96
C ASN A 181 13.82 15.47 -37.35
N ALA A 182 13.08 14.53 -37.92
CA ALA A 182 13.27 14.06 -39.31
C ALA A 182 12.70 15.03 -40.36
N LEU A 183 11.88 16.01 -39.96
CA LEU A 183 11.33 17.00 -40.85
C LEU A 183 12.34 18.13 -41.11
N ASN A 184 12.42 18.55 -42.36
CA ASN A 184 13.16 19.75 -42.72
C ASN A 184 12.30 21.00 -42.43
N LYS A 185 12.61 21.72 -41.38
CA LYS A 185 11.82 22.89 -40.96
C LYS A 185 11.73 23.99 -42.00
N ASP A 186 12.74 24.06 -42.93
CA ASP A 186 12.75 25.06 -43.96
C ASP A 186 11.68 24.87 -45.03
N ASP A 187 11.07 23.67 -45.10
CA ASP A 187 10.01 23.35 -46.04
C ASP A 187 8.62 23.86 -45.58
N TYR A 188 8.48 24.28 -44.33
CA TYR A 188 7.18 24.65 -43.74
C TYR A 188 7.06 26.16 -43.53
N LYS A 189 5.80 26.67 -43.59
CA LYS A 189 5.49 28.10 -43.36
C LYS A 189 5.81 28.53 -41.94
N ASP A 190 5.46 27.67 -40.95
CA ASP A 190 5.74 27.87 -39.52
C ASP A 190 5.99 26.50 -38.88
N PHE A 191 7.13 26.38 -38.19
CA PHE A 191 7.54 25.18 -37.48
C PHE A 191 7.56 25.39 -35.96
N SER A 192 7.25 26.60 -35.52
CA SER A 192 7.38 27.00 -34.10
C SER A 192 6.49 26.21 -33.13
N THR A 193 5.31 25.79 -33.58
CA THR A 193 4.38 24.96 -32.79
C THR A 193 4.96 23.59 -32.51
N VAL A 194 5.67 22.98 -33.45
CA VAL A 194 6.35 21.69 -33.25
C VAL A 194 7.51 21.85 -32.28
N GLU A 195 8.34 22.90 -32.45
CA GLU A 195 9.44 23.20 -31.55
C GLU A 195 8.93 23.44 -30.10
N ALA A 196 7.84 24.19 -29.95
CA ALA A 196 7.21 24.44 -28.66
C ALA A 196 6.71 23.15 -28.02
N ALA A 197 6.05 22.26 -28.76
CA ALA A 197 5.56 20.98 -28.25
C ALA A 197 6.71 20.06 -27.83
N VAL A 198 7.79 19.99 -28.60
CA VAL A 198 9.00 19.21 -28.24
C VAL A 198 9.67 19.76 -26.99
N ASN A 199 9.80 21.09 -26.89
CA ASN A 199 10.42 21.73 -25.73
C ASN A 199 9.58 21.66 -24.46
N ALA A 200 8.27 21.43 -24.58
CA ALA A 200 7.34 21.27 -23.44
C ALA A 200 7.39 19.87 -22.80
N VAL A 201 8.19 18.95 -23.34
CA VAL A 201 8.29 17.58 -22.80
C VAL A 201 8.98 17.59 -21.45
N VAL A 202 8.30 17.07 -20.45
CA VAL A 202 8.79 16.85 -19.08
C VAL A 202 9.08 15.36 -18.89
N ARG A 203 10.27 15.02 -18.31
CA ARG A 203 10.75 13.62 -18.26
C ARG A 203 10.89 13.05 -16.84
N ASP A 204 10.21 13.63 -15.85
CA ASP A 204 10.23 13.19 -14.46
C ASP A 204 8.91 12.52 -13.99
N LYS A 205 8.06 12.14 -14.95
CA LYS A 205 6.78 11.49 -14.70
C LYS A 205 6.96 10.01 -14.36
N ASN A 206 6.13 9.53 -13.45
CA ASN A 206 6.05 8.12 -13.09
C ASN A 206 4.87 7.44 -13.80
N ILE A 207 4.76 6.12 -13.64
CA ILE A 207 3.75 5.29 -14.33
C ILE A 207 2.30 5.71 -14.05
N THR A 208 2.00 6.29 -12.88
CA THR A 208 0.65 6.78 -12.55
C THR A 208 0.26 8.02 -13.36
N GLU A 209 1.25 8.69 -13.95
CA GLU A 209 1.12 9.89 -14.79
C GLU A 209 1.26 9.57 -16.29
N GLN A 210 1.18 8.27 -16.69
CA GLN A 210 1.36 7.84 -18.09
C GLN A 210 0.44 8.58 -19.06
N ASN A 211 -0.78 8.91 -18.65
CA ASN A 211 -1.71 9.67 -19.49
C ASN A 211 -1.18 11.07 -19.86
N GLU A 212 -0.43 11.71 -18.96
CA GLU A 212 0.20 13.02 -19.24
C GLU A 212 1.33 12.86 -20.24
N VAL A 213 2.11 11.77 -20.11
CA VAL A 213 3.19 11.45 -21.06
C VAL A 213 2.60 11.14 -22.46
N ASP A 214 1.53 10.37 -22.53
CA ASP A 214 0.83 10.10 -23.78
C ASP A 214 0.25 11.39 -24.42
N ALA A 215 -0.22 12.33 -23.59
CA ALA A 215 -0.69 13.63 -24.05
C ALA A 215 0.44 14.49 -24.64
N MET A 216 1.67 14.44 -24.09
CA MET A 216 2.84 15.12 -24.65
C MET A 216 3.19 14.55 -26.05
N ALA A 217 3.20 13.22 -26.18
CA ALA A 217 3.41 12.59 -27.49
C ALA A 217 2.37 13.04 -28.51
N LYS A 218 1.10 13.03 -28.12
CA LYS A 218 0.00 13.48 -28.96
C LYS A 218 0.13 14.96 -29.35
N ALA A 219 0.53 15.83 -28.43
CA ALA A 219 0.72 17.25 -28.73
C ALA A 219 1.77 17.47 -29.83
N ILE A 220 2.86 16.70 -29.79
CA ILE A 220 3.88 16.76 -30.88
C ILE A 220 3.31 16.24 -32.16
N GLU A 221 2.58 15.12 -32.17
CA GLU A 221 1.96 14.55 -33.38
C GLU A 221 0.91 15.49 -33.99
N ASP A 222 0.07 16.09 -33.14
CA ASP A 222 -0.92 17.08 -33.59
C ASP A 222 -0.24 18.33 -34.19
N ALA A 223 0.86 18.81 -33.58
CA ALA A 223 1.63 19.93 -34.12
C ALA A 223 2.27 19.59 -35.46
N ILE A 224 2.80 18.37 -35.61
CA ILE A 224 3.33 17.89 -36.92
C ILE A 224 2.20 17.83 -37.96
N ALA A 225 1.04 17.29 -37.61
CA ALA A 225 -0.10 17.16 -38.50
C ALA A 225 -0.68 18.51 -38.95
N ALA A 226 -0.49 19.56 -38.17
CA ALA A 226 -0.94 20.93 -38.48
C ALA A 226 0.03 21.69 -39.40
N LEU A 227 1.20 21.15 -39.71
CA LEU A 227 2.21 21.82 -40.54
C LEU A 227 1.70 22.07 -41.96
N GLN A 228 2.03 23.24 -42.48
CA GLN A 228 1.72 23.63 -43.87
C GLN A 228 3.03 23.89 -44.63
N TYR A 229 3.18 23.27 -45.79
CA TYR A 229 4.32 23.52 -46.65
C TYR A 229 4.33 24.98 -47.14
N LYS A 230 5.52 25.52 -47.35
CA LYS A 230 5.72 26.76 -48.07
C LYS A 230 5.22 26.61 -49.53
N ASP A 231 4.76 27.70 -50.09
CA ASP A 231 4.37 27.70 -51.49
C ASP A 231 5.61 27.49 -52.36
N ALA A 232 5.45 26.80 -53.50
CA ALA A 232 6.53 26.60 -54.43
C ALA A 232 6.99 27.94 -55.03
N ASP A 233 8.28 28.06 -55.27
CA ASP A 233 8.86 29.23 -55.95
C ASP A 233 8.62 29.12 -57.46
N TYR A 234 7.72 29.97 -57.96
CA TYR A 234 7.37 30.05 -59.35
C TYR A 234 8.20 31.09 -60.12
N THR A 235 9.21 31.73 -59.51
CA THR A 235 10.02 32.81 -60.09
C THR A 235 10.56 32.40 -61.50
N LYS A 236 11.15 31.21 -61.60
CA LYS A 236 11.66 30.68 -62.84
C LYS A 236 10.59 30.43 -63.89
N VAL A 237 9.39 30.00 -63.44
CA VAL A 237 8.24 29.82 -64.36
C VAL A 237 7.74 31.17 -64.86
N ASP A 238 7.62 32.15 -63.99
CA ASP A 238 7.18 33.50 -64.31
C ASP A 238 8.18 34.21 -65.27
N GLU A 239 9.50 34.04 -65.00
CA GLU A 239 10.56 34.51 -65.94
C GLU A 239 10.45 33.86 -67.33
N ALA A 240 10.21 32.54 -67.37
CA ALA A 240 10.04 31.82 -68.65
C ALA A 240 8.78 32.27 -69.38
N ILE A 241 7.66 32.48 -68.63
CA ILE A 241 6.43 33.03 -69.21
C ILE A 241 6.67 34.46 -69.78
N ALA A 242 7.38 35.30 -69.01
CA ALA A 242 7.73 36.66 -69.46
C ALA A 242 8.54 36.63 -70.75
N LYS A 243 9.58 35.79 -70.84
CA LYS A 243 10.38 35.59 -72.04
C LYS A 243 9.52 35.12 -73.25
N ALA A 244 8.64 34.14 -73.04
CA ALA A 244 7.74 33.64 -74.07
C ALA A 244 6.77 34.72 -74.56
N ASN A 245 6.27 35.58 -73.64
CA ASN A 245 5.36 36.67 -74.00
C ASN A 245 6.07 37.77 -74.83
N VAL A 246 7.36 38.05 -74.55
CA VAL A 246 8.16 38.97 -75.33
C VAL A 246 8.33 38.44 -76.76
N LEU A 247 8.70 37.15 -76.94
CA LEU A 247 8.85 36.52 -78.26
C LEU A 247 7.54 36.50 -79.02
N LYS A 248 6.39 36.38 -78.39
CA LYS A 248 5.06 36.43 -79.00
C LYS A 248 4.70 37.83 -79.51
N LYS A 249 5.21 38.90 -78.87
CA LYS A 249 5.02 40.28 -79.26
C LYS A 249 5.94 40.69 -80.40
N GLU A 250 7.11 40.07 -80.52
CA GLU A 250 8.09 40.40 -81.62
C GLU A 250 7.86 39.64 -82.96
N LYS A 251 6.89 38.72 -82.99
CA LYS A 251 6.54 38.06 -84.25
C LYS A 251 5.51 38.92 -84.97
N PRO A 252 5.91 39.66 -86.05
CA PRO A 252 4.96 40.46 -86.79
C PRO A 252 3.93 39.57 -87.51
N ALA A 253 2.69 40.06 -87.59
CA ALA A 253 1.66 39.43 -88.39
C ALA A 253 2.14 39.27 -89.83
N SER A 254 2.48 38.03 -90.25
CA SER A 254 2.88 37.77 -91.56
C SER A 254 1.73 38.08 -92.51
N THR A 255 2.01 39.03 -93.36
CA THR A 255 1.32 39.47 -94.55
C THR A 255 0.73 38.27 -95.33
N LYS A 256 -0.56 38.38 -95.67
CA LYS A 256 -1.20 37.52 -96.64
C LYS A 256 -0.43 37.56 -97.98
N LEU A 257 0.02 36.45 -98.44
CA LEU A 257 0.31 36.28 -99.87
C LEU A 257 -0.38 35.02 -100.34
N GLY A 258 -0.98 35.21 -101.51
CA GLY A 258 -1.99 34.49 -102.20
C GLY A 258 -1.77 33.01 -102.47
N THR A 259 -2.89 32.43 -102.69
CA THR A 259 -3.27 31.16 -103.30
C THR A 259 -2.22 30.49 -104.19
N SER A 260 -1.86 29.26 -103.91
CA SER A 260 -1.67 28.18 -104.87
C SER A 260 -1.74 26.83 -104.23
N ASP A 261 -2.67 26.04 -104.74
CA ASP A 261 -2.91 24.63 -104.42
C ASP A 261 -1.67 23.77 -104.59
N LYS A 262 -1.30 22.99 -103.60
CA LYS A 262 -0.93 21.58 -103.72
C LYS A 262 -0.89 20.86 -102.39
N SER A 263 -1.76 19.90 -102.24
CA SER A 263 -1.85 18.89 -101.21
C SER A 263 -0.51 18.19 -100.98
N LEU A 264 -0.01 18.22 -99.77
CA LEU A 264 0.80 17.17 -99.20
C LEU A 264 0.31 16.92 -97.78
N LYS A 265 -0.36 15.77 -97.60
CA LYS A 265 -0.71 15.20 -96.30
C LYS A 265 0.59 14.75 -95.63
N THR A 266 1.03 15.42 -94.63
CA THR A 266 1.82 14.80 -93.55
C THR A 266 1.17 15.20 -92.26
N GLY A 267 0.55 14.20 -91.61
CA GLY A 267 -0.04 14.35 -90.30
C GLY A 267 1.04 14.50 -89.27
N ASP A 268 1.03 15.64 -88.62
CA ASP A 268 1.55 15.79 -87.27
C ASP A 268 0.76 16.89 -86.55
N THR A 269 -0.35 16.49 -85.98
CA THR A 269 -1.05 17.27 -85.00
C THR A 269 -0.45 16.92 -83.60
N SER A 270 0.76 17.32 -83.36
CA SER A 270 1.29 17.30 -82.03
C SER A 270 0.53 18.35 -81.20
N ASN A 271 -0.47 17.86 -80.52
CA ASN A 271 -1.27 18.61 -79.55
C ASN A 271 -0.41 18.86 -78.31
N LEU A 272 0.41 19.93 -78.38
CA LEU A 272 1.32 20.32 -77.30
C LEU A 272 0.56 20.48 -75.99
N ALA A 273 -0.73 20.81 -76.05
CA ALA A 273 -1.61 20.89 -74.88
C ALA A 273 -1.88 19.50 -74.24
N LEU A 274 -1.87 18.42 -75.07
CA LEU A 274 -2.08 17.04 -74.55
C LEU A 274 -0.84 16.49 -73.84
N TRP A 275 0.36 16.88 -74.29
CA TRP A 275 1.61 16.47 -73.68
C TRP A 275 1.84 17.16 -72.29
N ILE A 276 1.42 18.43 -72.17
CA ILE A 276 1.48 19.17 -70.90
C ILE A 276 0.48 18.55 -69.86
N ALA A 277 -0.72 18.15 -70.36
CA ALA A 277 -1.69 17.47 -69.46
C ALA A 277 -1.23 16.07 -69.01
N LEU A 278 -0.47 15.33 -69.86
CA LEU A 278 0.06 14.01 -69.47
C LEU A 278 1.21 14.10 -68.45
N LEU A 279 1.98 15.19 -68.46
CA LEU A 279 3.09 15.40 -67.54
C LEU A 279 2.58 15.68 -66.08
N PHE A 280 1.39 16.28 -65.96
CA PHE A 280 0.76 16.51 -64.65
C PHE A 280 0.05 15.27 -64.03
N VAL A 281 -0.34 14.31 -64.90
CA VAL A 281 -0.99 13.07 -64.42
C VAL A 281 0.04 12.04 -63.98
N SER A 282 1.27 12.03 -64.51
CA SER A 282 2.32 11.08 -64.12
C SER A 282 3.11 11.48 -62.85
N GLY A 283 3.10 12.78 -62.48
CA GLY A 283 3.75 13.29 -61.29
C GLY A 283 2.92 13.15 -60.00
N GLY A 284 1.59 12.95 -60.12
CA GLY A 284 0.68 12.88 -58.98
C GLY A 284 0.41 11.48 -58.40
N ALA A 285 0.92 10.42 -59.04
CA ALA A 285 0.59 9.04 -58.69
C ALA A 285 1.63 8.29 -57.82
N ALA A 286 2.70 8.95 -57.40
CA ALA A 286 3.82 8.30 -56.69
C ALA A 286 3.87 8.53 -55.16
N ILE A 287 2.89 9.23 -54.54
CA ILE A 287 2.90 9.50 -53.10
C ILE A 287 1.69 8.87 -52.38
N GLY A 288 1.04 7.91 -52.95
CA GLY A 288 -0.22 7.40 -52.40
C GLY A 288 -0.39 5.89 -52.25
N THR A 289 0.66 5.08 -52.04
CA THR A 289 0.42 3.66 -51.72
C THR A 289 1.55 3.02 -50.92
N THR A 290 1.61 3.20 -49.62
CA THR A 290 2.12 2.15 -48.70
C THR A 290 1.58 2.32 -47.30
N VAL A 291 0.27 2.22 -47.11
CA VAL A 291 -0.31 1.80 -45.85
C VAL A 291 -1.51 0.92 -46.13
N VAL A 292 -1.28 -0.34 -46.48
CA VAL A 292 -2.30 -1.39 -46.37
C VAL A 292 -1.72 -2.64 -45.75
N SER A 293 -2.23 -2.91 -44.56
CA SER A 293 -2.53 -4.24 -44.00
C SER A 293 -1.40 -5.21 -43.71
N ARG A 294 -1.10 -5.37 -42.40
CA ARG A 294 -0.94 -6.72 -41.86
C ARG A 294 -1.79 -6.90 -40.58
N LYS A 295 -3.07 -7.23 -40.79
CA LYS A 295 -3.79 -8.07 -39.81
C LYS A 295 -3.21 -9.47 -39.92
N LYS A 296 -2.52 -9.95 -38.91
CA LYS A 296 -2.31 -11.37 -38.66
C LYS A 296 -3.14 -11.80 -37.44
N LYS A 297 -4.12 -12.66 -37.78
CA LYS A 297 -4.83 -13.54 -36.86
C LYS A 297 -3.81 -14.38 -36.03
N TYR A 298 -4.03 -14.46 -34.74
CA TYR A 298 -3.68 -15.64 -33.97
C TYR A 298 -4.91 -16.06 -33.19
N ASN A 299 -5.58 -17.12 -33.72
CA ASN A 299 -6.32 -18.09 -32.95
C ASN A 299 -5.31 -19.15 -32.48
N ARG A 300 -5.17 -19.33 -31.18
CA ARG A 300 -5.24 -20.59 -30.42
C ARG A 300 -4.97 -20.33 -28.95
#